data_9da97442648e6bb04e06a4d5b251d077
#
_entry.id   9da97442648e6bb04e06a4d5b251d077
#
_cell.length_a   1.000
_cell.length_b   1.000
_cell.length_c   1.000
_cell.angle_alpha   90.00
_cell.angle_beta   90.00
_cell.angle_gamma   90.00
#
_symmetry.space_group_name_H-M   'P 1'
#
loop_
_entity.id
_entity.type
_entity.pdbx_description
1 polymer ?
#
loop_
_entity_poly.entity_id
_entity_poly.type
_entity_poly.pdbx_seq_one_letter_code
_entity_poly.pdbx_strand_id
1 'polypeptide(L)'
;LRGARTDEALAFDARDPSGFPALIDRMEREEGALNAAVLVGSMPAQAEIDADPSLIDGVVTDSHTGPARFLQMLAPLIEARGQGTVVGVCSVAGDRGRIGNYVYGSAKAGFATYLSGLRNRLTRAGAHVVTVKPGFVDTAMTWGLPGMFLVAAPEAVADDILNAVAKKRNVIYTPFFWRWIMLIIRHIPEPVFKKMKI
;
A
#
# COMPACT_ATOMS: atom_id res chain seq x y z
N LEU A 1 6.23 -10.42 -13.08
CA LEU A 1 5.04 -11.11 -13.62
C LEU A 1 5.03 -11.22 -15.15
N ARG A 2 6.19 -11.25 -15.79
CA ARG A 2 6.26 -11.56 -17.22
C ARG A 2 5.77 -13.00 -17.42
N GLY A 3 4.58 -13.17 -18.04
CA GLY A 3 4.01 -14.48 -18.34
C GLY A 3 3.05 -15.06 -17.28
N ALA A 4 2.67 -14.32 -16.25
CA ALA A 4 1.57 -14.74 -15.39
C ALA A 4 0.27 -14.79 -16.22
N ARG A 5 -0.33 -15.95 -16.33
CA ARG A 5 -1.67 -16.10 -16.91
C ARG A 5 -2.66 -15.56 -15.89
N THR A 6 -3.55 -14.68 -16.31
CA THR A 6 -4.74 -14.34 -15.52
C THR A 6 -5.74 -15.47 -15.76
N ASP A 7 -5.83 -16.39 -14.83
CA ASP A 7 -6.75 -17.52 -14.97
C ASP A 7 -8.21 -17.09 -14.70
N GLU A 8 -8.39 -16.04 -13.89
CA GLU A 8 -9.70 -15.50 -13.53
C GLU A 8 -9.60 -14.02 -13.15
N ALA A 9 -10.59 -13.20 -13.50
CA ALA A 9 -10.73 -11.82 -13.08
C ALA A 9 -12.02 -11.65 -12.27
N LEU A 10 -11.93 -11.20 -11.04
CA LEU A 10 -13.04 -10.93 -10.14
C LEU A 10 -13.03 -9.45 -9.74
N ALA A 11 -14.22 -8.88 -9.56
CA ALA A 11 -14.35 -7.50 -9.12
C ALA A 11 -13.93 -7.36 -7.66
N PHE A 12 -13.15 -6.32 -7.37
CA PHE A 12 -12.79 -5.89 -6.03
C PHE A 12 -13.10 -4.40 -5.88
N ASP A 13 -13.99 -4.07 -4.95
CA ASP A 13 -14.28 -2.69 -4.57
C ASP A 13 -13.94 -2.48 -3.09
N ALA A 14 -12.96 -1.61 -2.81
CA ALA A 14 -12.55 -1.29 -1.44
C ALA A 14 -13.68 -0.64 -0.62
N ARG A 15 -14.66 -0.02 -1.29
CA ARG A 15 -15.81 0.66 -0.67
C ARG A 15 -16.99 -0.26 -0.43
N ASP A 16 -17.08 -1.36 -1.18
CA ASP A 16 -18.13 -2.37 -1.00
C ASP A 16 -17.55 -3.71 -0.51
N PRO A 17 -17.55 -3.96 0.79
CA PRO A 17 -17.02 -5.21 1.35
C PRO A 17 -17.94 -6.41 1.14
N SER A 18 -19.13 -6.25 0.57
CA SER A 18 -20.09 -7.35 0.38
C SER A 18 -19.57 -8.45 -0.53
N GLY A 19 -18.69 -8.10 -1.49
CA GLY A 19 -18.02 -9.05 -2.38
C GLY A 19 -16.81 -9.78 -1.75
N PHE A 20 -16.28 -9.34 -0.62
CA PHE A 20 -15.07 -9.93 -0.03
C PHE A 20 -15.19 -11.41 0.35
N PRO A 21 -16.32 -11.88 0.95
CA PRO A 21 -16.47 -13.30 1.26
C PRO A 21 -16.31 -14.19 0.03
N ALA A 22 -16.95 -13.85 -1.09
CA ALA A 22 -16.87 -14.62 -2.33
C ALA A 22 -15.44 -14.69 -2.89
N LEU A 23 -14.68 -13.58 -2.78
CA LEU A 23 -13.26 -13.55 -3.17
C LEU A 23 -12.42 -14.48 -2.28
N ILE A 24 -12.67 -14.48 -0.97
CA ILE A 24 -11.93 -15.32 -0.01
C ILE A 24 -12.28 -16.78 -0.21
N ASP A 25 -13.57 -17.13 -0.39
CA ASP A 25 -14.00 -18.50 -0.70
C ASP A 25 -13.36 -19.02 -1.99
N ARG A 26 -13.18 -18.15 -2.99
CA ARG A 26 -12.47 -18.50 -4.21
C ARG A 26 -10.99 -18.76 -3.97
N MET A 27 -10.34 -17.92 -3.16
CA MET A 27 -8.93 -18.10 -2.78
C MET A 27 -8.71 -19.33 -1.91
N GLU A 28 -9.69 -19.72 -1.11
CA GLU A 28 -9.63 -20.93 -0.26
C GLU A 28 -9.53 -22.20 -1.08
N ARG A 29 -10.11 -22.22 -2.29
CA ARG A 29 -10.06 -23.39 -3.20
C ARG A 29 -8.70 -23.61 -3.86
N GLU A 30 -7.83 -22.59 -3.84
CA GLU A 30 -6.47 -22.73 -4.36
C GLU A 30 -5.61 -23.56 -3.40
N GLU A 31 -4.75 -24.41 -3.95
CA GLU A 31 -3.82 -25.21 -3.17
C GLU A 31 -2.47 -24.48 -2.96
N GLY A 32 -1.74 -24.87 -1.93
CA GLY A 32 -0.39 -24.37 -1.67
C GLY A 32 -0.31 -23.04 -0.93
N ALA A 33 0.75 -22.27 -1.16
CA ALA A 33 1.00 -20.98 -0.53
C ALA A 33 0.06 -19.91 -1.10
N LEU A 34 -0.62 -19.19 -0.23
CA LEU A 34 -1.48 -18.08 -0.61
C LEU A 34 -0.70 -16.77 -0.59
N ASN A 35 -0.55 -16.17 -1.76
CA ASN A 35 0.09 -14.87 -1.92
C ASN A 35 -0.93 -13.82 -2.34
N ALA A 36 -0.93 -12.67 -1.65
CA ALA A 36 -1.82 -11.56 -1.94
C ALA A 36 -1.04 -10.26 -2.10
N ALA A 37 -1.27 -9.54 -3.18
CA ALA A 37 -0.74 -8.19 -3.38
C ALA A 37 -1.89 -7.17 -3.45
N VAL A 38 -1.87 -6.18 -2.56
CA VAL A 38 -2.92 -5.16 -2.44
C VAL A 38 -2.35 -3.81 -2.86
N LEU A 39 -2.84 -3.32 -4.03
CA LEU A 39 -2.35 -2.11 -4.71
C LEU A 39 -3.49 -1.08 -4.90
N VAL A 40 -4.36 -0.94 -3.93
CA VAL A 40 -5.53 -0.06 -4.02
C VAL A 40 -5.31 1.28 -3.31
N GLY A 41 -6.05 2.29 -3.74
CA GLY A 41 -6.04 3.63 -3.15
C GLY A 41 -6.50 4.69 -4.14
N SER A 42 -6.94 5.82 -3.61
CA SER A 42 -7.27 7.02 -4.36
C SER A 42 -6.54 8.22 -3.78
N MET A 43 -6.20 9.18 -4.62
CA MET A 43 -5.48 10.39 -4.23
C MET A 43 -6.01 11.61 -5.03
N PRO A 44 -7.22 12.10 -4.72
CA PRO A 44 -7.67 13.40 -5.22
C PRO A 44 -6.71 14.50 -4.75
N ALA A 45 -6.68 15.63 -5.46
CA ALA A 45 -5.84 16.75 -5.07
C ALA A 45 -6.24 17.25 -3.68
N GLN A 46 -5.26 17.61 -2.83
CA GLN A 46 -5.56 18.11 -1.48
C GLN A 46 -6.49 19.33 -1.50
N ALA A 47 -6.34 20.20 -2.49
CA ALA A 47 -7.21 21.37 -2.65
C ALA A 47 -8.68 21.01 -2.94
N GLU A 48 -8.94 19.88 -3.60
CA GLU A 48 -10.30 19.36 -3.81
C GLU A 48 -10.89 18.90 -2.47
N ILE A 49 -10.10 18.19 -1.66
CA ILE A 49 -10.51 17.73 -0.33
C ILE A 49 -10.74 18.92 0.62
N ASP A 50 -9.91 19.97 0.52
CA ASP A 50 -10.06 21.19 1.32
C ASP A 50 -11.36 21.93 0.97
N ALA A 51 -11.79 21.85 -0.30
CA ALA A 51 -13.06 22.42 -0.77
C ALA A 51 -14.27 21.53 -0.45
N ASP A 52 -14.08 20.20 -0.44
CA ASP A 52 -15.13 19.22 -0.11
C ASP A 52 -14.59 18.14 0.85
N PRO A 53 -14.70 18.35 2.17
CA PRO A 53 -14.24 17.39 3.18
C PRO A 53 -14.91 16.01 3.13
N SER A 54 -16.04 15.86 2.43
CA SER A 54 -16.69 14.54 2.26
C SER A 54 -15.82 13.54 1.49
N LEU A 55 -14.86 14.01 0.71
CA LEU A 55 -13.89 13.18 -0.01
C LEU A 55 -12.93 12.42 0.93
N ILE A 56 -12.80 12.85 2.18
CA ILE A 56 -11.91 12.19 3.17
C ILE A 56 -12.31 10.73 3.35
N ASP A 57 -13.59 10.43 3.51
CA ASP A 57 -14.09 9.08 3.75
C ASP A 57 -13.72 8.14 2.60
N GLY A 58 -13.85 8.62 1.35
CA GLY A 58 -13.44 7.86 0.16
C GLY A 58 -11.95 7.56 0.14
N VAL A 59 -11.12 8.57 0.39
CA VAL A 59 -9.64 8.40 0.42
C VAL A 59 -9.20 7.42 1.50
N VAL A 60 -9.78 7.54 2.70
CA VAL A 60 -9.47 6.65 3.83
C VAL A 60 -9.95 5.23 3.55
N THR A 61 -11.14 5.08 2.98
CA THR A 61 -11.67 3.77 2.64
C THR A 61 -10.83 3.09 1.57
N ASP A 62 -10.53 3.76 0.48
CA ASP A 62 -9.75 3.19 -0.62
C ASP A 62 -8.31 2.85 -0.22
N SER A 63 -7.69 3.73 0.59
CA SER A 63 -6.26 3.64 0.87
C SER A 63 -5.90 2.96 2.20
N HIS A 64 -6.87 2.71 3.07
CA HIS A 64 -6.65 2.11 4.40
C HIS A 64 -7.74 1.10 4.78
N THR A 65 -8.98 1.55 5.08
CA THR A 65 -9.95 0.68 5.76
C THR A 65 -10.47 -0.45 4.89
N GLY A 66 -10.68 -0.23 3.60
CA GLY A 66 -11.09 -1.27 2.65
C GLY A 66 -10.05 -2.37 2.50
N PRO A 67 -8.81 -2.05 2.08
CA PRO A 67 -7.76 -3.06 1.98
C PRO A 67 -7.41 -3.72 3.32
N ALA A 68 -7.46 -3.00 4.45
CA ALA A 68 -7.24 -3.58 5.76
C ALA A 68 -8.36 -4.57 6.13
N ARG A 69 -9.62 -4.25 5.85
CA ARG A 69 -10.75 -5.14 6.07
C ARG A 69 -10.63 -6.43 5.25
N PHE A 70 -10.30 -6.32 3.97
CA PHE A 70 -10.07 -7.49 3.12
C PHE A 70 -8.95 -8.38 3.66
N LEU A 71 -7.79 -7.80 3.99
CA LEU A 71 -6.66 -8.56 4.54
C LEU A 71 -6.97 -9.14 5.92
N GLN A 72 -7.80 -8.47 6.74
CA GLN A 72 -8.23 -8.99 8.04
C GLN A 72 -9.10 -10.25 7.89
N MET A 73 -9.94 -10.30 6.84
CA MET A 73 -10.75 -11.48 6.52
C MET A 73 -9.91 -12.59 5.90
N LEU A 74 -8.88 -12.24 5.11
CA LEU A 74 -7.98 -13.20 4.46
C LEU A 74 -6.95 -13.82 5.44
N ALA A 75 -6.59 -13.10 6.50
CA ALA A 75 -5.52 -13.51 7.42
C ALA A 75 -5.73 -14.89 8.04
N PRO A 76 -6.93 -15.30 8.50
CA PRO A 76 -7.16 -16.65 9.04
C PRO A 76 -6.84 -17.76 8.04
N LEU A 77 -7.16 -17.55 6.75
CA LEU A 77 -6.85 -18.52 5.71
C LEU A 77 -5.34 -18.65 5.48
N ILE A 78 -4.61 -17.54 5.48
CA ILE A 78 -3.13 -17.56 5.37
C ILE A 78 -2.52 -18.25 6.60
N GLU A 79 -3.04 -17.97 7.79
CA GLU A 79 -2.59 -18.64 9.04
C GLU A 79 -2.79 -20.15 8.99
N ALA A 80 -3.95 -20.60 8.55
CA ALA A 80 -4.26 -22.02 8.43
C ALA A 80 -3.33 -22.76 7.46
N ARG A 81 -2.86 -22.05 6.41
CA ARG A 81 -1.89 -22.61 5.44
C ARG A 81 -0.45 -22.63 5.96
N GLY A 82 -0.12 -21.87 6.97
CA GLY A 82 1.22 -21.79 7.55
C GLY A 82 2.30 -21.23 6.62
N GLN A 83 1.91 -20.67 5.47
CA GLN A 83 2.81 -20.17 4.44
C GLN A 83 2.12 -19.14 3.55
N GLY A 84 2.91 -18.33 2.86
CA GLY A 84 2.41 -17.32 1.94
C GLY A 84 2.98 -15.93 2.22
N THR A 85 2.68 -14.99 1.34
CA THR A 85 3.16 -13.61 1.46
C THR A 85 2.06 -12.62 1.13
N VAL A 86 1.86 -11.65 2.02
CA VAL A 86 1.05 -10.46 1.77
C VAL A 86 1.97 -9.29 1.37
N VAL A 87 1.67 -8.63 0.27
CA VAL A 87 2.30 -7.38 -0.17
C VAL A 87 1.28 -6.26 -0.05
N GLY A 88 1.54 -5.27 0.79
CA GLY A 88 0.71 -4.06 0.88
C GLY A 88 1.44 -2.84 0.33
N VAL A 89 0.84 -2.19 -0.68
CA VAL A 89 1.42 -0.98 -1.28
C VAL A 89 0.90 0.26 -0.58
N CYS A 90 1.80 0.87 0.19
CA CYS A 90 1.61 2.15 0.89
C CYS A 90 2.11 3.33 0.04
N SER A 91 2.84 4.26 0.62
CA SER A 91 3.51 5.38 -0.04
C SER A 91 4.52 6.02 0.90
N VAL A 92 5.53 6.69 0.36
CA VAL A 92 6.38 7.62 1.12
C VAL A 92 5.58 8.79 1.70
N ALA A 93 4.39 9.10 1.15
CA ALA A 93 3.49 10.10 1.70
C ALA A 93 3.02 9.78 3.13
N GLY A 94 2.98 8.49 3.48
CA GLY A 94 2.60 8.04 4.83
C GLY A 94 3.69 8.21 5.89
N ASP A 95 4.90 8.63 5.54
CA ASP A 95 6.00 8.75 6.50
C ASP A 95 5.98 10.08 7.26
N ARG A 96 5.45 11.14 6.66
CA ARG A 96 5.24 12.45 7.30
C ARG A 96 4.17 13.23 6.55
N GLY A 97 3.23 13.85 7.28
CA GLY A 97 2.19 14.73 6.72
C GLY A 97 2.80 15.91 5.97
N ARG A 98 2.33 16.17 4.75
CA ARG A 98 2.81 17.24 3.88
C ARG A 98 1.61 18.04 3.36
N ILE A 99 1.78 19.34 3.17
CA ILE A 99 0.69 20.26 2.80
C ILE A 99 -0.05 19.83 1.53
N GLY A 100 0.63 19.18 0.60
CA GLY A 100 0.04 18.79 -0.69
C GLY A 100 -0.80 17.50 -0.66
N ASN A 101 -0.77 16.69 0.41
CA ASN A 101 -1.43 15.38 0.42
C ASN A 101 -1.59 14.77 1.82
N TYR A 102 -1.89 15.57 2.84
CA TYR A 102 -1.93 15.08 4.22
C TYR A 102 -3.07 14.08 4.49
N VAL A 103 -4.20 14.19 3.81
CA VAL A 103 -5.29 13.20 3.94
C VAL A 103 -4.88 11.85 3.37
N TYR A 104 -4.37 11.82 2.13
CA TYR A 104 -3.82 10.61 1.53
C TYR A 104 -2.67 10.03 2.35
N GLY A 105 -1.73 10.90 2.79
CA GLY A 105 -0.61 10.51 3.64
C GLY A 105 -1.06 9.84 4.93
N SER A 106 -2.08 10.38 5.61
CA SER A 106 -2.64 9.79 6.83
C SER A 106 -3.22 8.41 6.61
N ALA A 107 -3.98 8.21 5.52
CA ALA A 107 -4.54 6.92 5.15
C ALA A 107 -3.44 5.88 4.86
N LYS A 108 -2.40 6.24 4.10
CA LYS A 108 -1.26 5.35 3.81
C LYS A 108 -0.39 5.09 5.04
N ALA A 109 -0.27 6.03 5.99
CA ALA A 109 0.38 5.82 7.28
C ALA A 109 -0.40 4.80 8.12
N GLY A 110 -1.73 4.94 8.20
CA GLY A 110 -2.62 3.98 8.88
C GLY A 110 -2.49 2.58 8.30
N PHE A 111 -2.50 2.45 6.97
CA PHE A 111 -2.33 1.15 6.31
C PHE A 111 -0.94 0.55 6.56
N ALA A 112 0.13 1.35 6.56
CA ALA A 112 1.48 0.87 6.87
C ALA A 112 1.58 0.34 8.32
N THR A 113 0.93 1.00 9.26
CA THR A 113 0.83 0.56 10.66
C THR A 113 0.02 -0.73 10.78
N TYR A 114 -1.11 -0.83 10.09
CA TYR A 114 -1.90 -2.08 10.02
C TYR A 114 -1.05 -3.25 9.50
N LEU A 115 -0.34 -3.07 8.38
CA LEU A 115 0.55 -4.10 7.82
C LEU A 115 1.67 -4.50 8.79
N SER A 116 2.16 -3.57 9.60
CA SER A 116 3.16 -3.89 10.65
C SER A 116 2.57 -4.82 11.72
N GLY A 117 1.35 -4.57 12.17
CA GLY A 117 0.62 -5.45 13.09
C GLY A 117 0.30 -6.81 12.46
N LEU A 118 -0.18 -6.80 11.22
CA LEU A 118 -0.46 -8.03 10.47
C LEU A 118 0.79 -8.89 10.28
N ARG A 119 1.96 -8.28 10.09
CA ARG A 119 3.25 -8.98 10.03
C ARG A 119 3.54 -9.71 11.32
N ASN A 120 3.35 -9.06 12.48
CA ASN A 120 3.53 -9.71 13.78
C ASN A 120 2.61 -10.91 13.95
N ARG A 121 1.38 -10.83 13.46
CA ARG A 121 0.42 -11.91 13.49
C ARG A 121 0.85 -13.07 12.59
N LEU A 122 1.05 -12.82 11.30
CA LEU A 122 1.26 -13.85 10.28
C LEU A 122 2.65 -14.52 10.36
N THR A 123 3.67 -13.80 10.85
CA THR A 123 5.00 -14.41 11.05
C THR A 123 4.97 -15.58 12.01
N ARG A 124 4.11 -15.56 13.02
CA ARG A 124 3.94 -16.66 13.98
C ARG A 124 3.36 -17.93 13.35
N ALA A 125 2.62 -17.75 12.24
CA ALA A 125 2.07 -18.84 11.44
C ALA A 125 2.97 -19.26 10.26
N GLY A 126 4.18 -18.70 10.12
CA GLY A 126 5.11 -19.03 9.03
C GLY A 126 4.91 -18.23 7.74
N ALA A 127 3.93 -17.33 7.69
CA ALA A 127 3.70 -16.46 6.55
C ALA A 127 4.45 -15.10 6.68
N HIS A 128 4.47 -14.30 5.62
CA HIS A 128 5.24 -13.06 5.58
C HIS A 128 4.42 -11.86 5.09
N VAL A 129 4.79 -10.64 5.51
CA VAL A 129 4.14 -9.40 5.07
C VAL A 129 5.19 -8.39 4.65
N VAL A 130 5.10 -7.92 3.40
CA VAL A 130 5.95 -6.87 2.84
C VAL A 130 5.16 -5.56 2.78
N THR A 131 5.66 -4.51 3.42
CA THR A 131 5.15 -3.15 3.26
C THR A 131 6.00 -2.43 2.21
N VAL A 132 5.37 -2.01 1.12
CA VAL A 132 6.03 -1.30 0.03
C VAL A 132 5.71 0.19 0.14
N LYS A 133 6.73 1.04 0.10
CA LYS A 133 6.61 2.50 0.15
C LYS A 133 7.19 3.10 -1.14
N PRO A 134 6.39 3.21 -2.20
CA PRO A 134 6.83 3.86 -3.42
C PRO A 134 6.97 5.38 -3.23
N GLY A 135 7.92 5.97 -3.96
CA GLY A 135 7.90 7.39 -4.29
C GLY A 135 6.94 7.68 -5.44
N PHE A 136 7.33 8.57 -6.35
CA PHE A 136 6.56 8.80 -7.57
C PHE A 136 6.76 7.64 -8.56
N VAL A 137 5.65 7.12 -9.06
CA VAL A 137 5.62 6.04 -10.05
C VAL A 137 4.80 6.54 -11.24
N ASP A 138 5.24 6.28 -12.45
CA ASP A 138 4.54 6.66 -13.68
C ASP A 138 3.27 5.82 -13.85
N THR A 139 2.17 6.35 -13.32
CA THR A 139 0.85 5.71 -13.33
C THR A 139 -0.24 6.75 -13.53
N ALA A 140 -1.46 6.31 -13.85
CA ALA A 140 -2.61 7.20 -13.98
C ALA A 140 -2.87 8.07 -12.73
N MET A 141 -2.53 7.57 -11.53
CA MET A 141 -2.70 8.31 -10.27
C MET A 141 -1.77 9.54 -10.16
N THR A 142 -0.62 9.48 -10.79
CA THR A 142 0.40 10.53 -10.71
C THR A 142 0.47 11.39 -11.98
N TRP A 143 -0.26 11.00 -13.01
CA TRP A 143 -0.22 11.69 -14.29
C TRP A 143 -0.71 13.13 -14.15
N GLY A 144 0.10 14.07 -14.63
CA GLY A 144 -0.23 15.51 -14.57
C GLY A 144 0.05 16.19 -13.21
N LEU A 145 0.58 15.48 -12.22
CA LEU A 145 0.98 16.13 -10.96
C LEU A 145 2.18 17.05 -11.18
N PRO A 146 2.12 18.32 -10.72
CA PRO A 146 3.26 19.23 -10.82
C PRO A 146 4.38 18.82 -9.86
N GLY A 147 5.62 19.10 -10.25
CA GLY A 147 6.79 18.95 -9.37
C GLY A 147 7.23 17.51 -9.12
N MET A 148 6.79 16.55 -9.93
CA MET A 148 7.30 15.18 -9.84
C MET A 148 8.79 15.13 -10.19
N PHE A 149 9.54 14.41 -9.39
CA PHE A 149 10.96 14.12 -9.60
C PHE A 149 11.28 12.68 -9.25
N LEU A 150 12.31 12.12 -9.86
CA LEU A 150 12.75 10.75 -9.60
C LEU A 150 11.61 9.72 -9.79
N VAL A 151 10.84 9.89 -10.87
CA VAL A 151 9.71 9.04 -11.22
C VAL A 151 10.22 7.66 -11.65
N ALA A 152 9.68 6.62 -11.06
CA ALA A 152 10.02 5.24 -11.39
C ALA A 152 9.06 4.66 -12.43
N ALA A 153 9.55 3.79 -13.30
CA ALA A 153 8.70 2.97 -14.14
C ALA A 153 7.98 1.89 -13.30
N PRO A 154 6.71 1.58 -13.58
CA PRO A 154 5.95 0.55 -12.86
C PRO A 154 6.64 -0.82 -12.84
N GLU A 155 7.33 -1.18 -13.93
CA GLU A 155 8.07 -2.44 -14.04
C GLU A 155 9.23 -2.51 -13.04
N ALA A 156 9.96 -1.42 -12.85
CA ALA A 156 11.05 -1.36 -11.87
C ALA A 156 10.52 -1.52 -10.44
N VAL A 157 9.36 -0.93 -10.14
CA VAL A 157 8.68 -1.09 -8.84
C VAL A 157 8.24 -2.55 -8.65
N ALA A 158 7.70 -3.19 -9.68
CA ALA A 158 7.31 -4.59 -9.64
C ALA A 158 8.51 -5.51 -9.38
N ASP A 159 9.64 -5.27 -10.05
CA ASP A 159 10.88 -6.03 -9.83
C ASP A 159 11.41 -5.86 -8.39
N ASP A 160 11.36 -4.65 -7.83
CA ASP A 160 11.71 -4.39 -6.43
C ASP A 160 10.80 -5.15 -5.46
N ILE A 161 9.49 -5.22 -5.74
CA ILE A 161 8.51 -5.98 -4.94
C ILE A 161 8.83 -7.48 -4.99
N LEU A 162 9.03 -8.04 -6.18
CA LEU A 162 9.37 -9.46 -6.34
C LEU A 162 10.67 -9.83 -5.62
N ASN A 163 11.68 -8.97 -5.73
CA ASN A 163 12.94 -9.13 -4.99
C ASN A 163 12.72 -9.06 -3.46
N ALA A 164 11.83 -8.17 -3.00
CA ALA A 164 11.53 -8.06 -1.57
C ALA A 164 10.80 -9.30 -1.04
N VAL A 165 9.88 -9.87 -1.80
CA VAL A 165 9.18 -11.13 -1.48
C VAL A 165 10.19 -12.26 -1.41
N ALA A 166 11.03 -12.44 -2.44
CA ALA A 166 12.03 -13.50 -2.50
C ALA A 166 13.04 -13.43 -1.33
N LYS A 167 13.41 -12.21 -0.91
CA LYS A 167 14.36 -11.98 0.20
C LYS A 167 13.67 -11.81 1.56
N LYS A 168 12.37 -12.02 1.66
CA LYS A 168 11.56 -11.84 2.88
C LYS A 168 11.82 -10.49 3.58
N ARG A 169 11.86 -9.40 2.80
CA ARG A 169 12.05 -8.05 3.36
C ARG A 169 10.75 -7.53 3.97
N ASN A 170 10.83 -6.93 5.14
CA ASN A 170 9.66 -6.44 5.87
C ASN A 170 9.12 -5.12 5.32
N VAL A 171 10.00 -4.18 5.00
CA VAL A 171 9.66 -2.85 4.51
C VAL A 171 10.66 -2.46 3.42
N ILE A 172 10.16 -2.05 2.27
CA ILE A 172 10.99 -1.51 1.20
C ILE A 172 10.50 -0.12 0.79
N TYR A 173 11.46 0.70 0.35
CA TYR A 173 11.23 1.92 -0.40
C TYR A 173 11.61 1.66 -1.85
N THR A 174 10.78 2.09 -2.77
CA THR A 174 11.06 1.87 -4.20
C THR A 174 10.83 3.16 -5.02
N PRO A 175 11.82 3.58 -5.77
CA PRO A 175 13.22 3.15 -5.73
C PRO A 175 13.88 3.35 -4.34
N PHE A 176 14.94 2.58 -4.07
CA PHE A 176 15.54 2.45 -2.73
C PHE A 176 16.02 3.77 -2.09
N PHE A 177 16.40 4.76 -2.90
CA PHE A 177 16.91 6.06 -2.43
C PHE A 177 15.83 6.87 -1.67
N TRP A 178 14.54 6.58 -1.89
CA TRP A 178 13.46 7.20 -1.10
C TRP A 178 13.59 6.93 0.40
N ARG A 179 14.23 5.83 0.77
CA ARG A 179 14.53 5.55 2.18
C ARG A 179 15.35 6.67 2.82
N TRP A 180 16.35 7.17 2.11
CA TRP A 180 17.24 8.20 2.60
C TRP A 180 16.58 9.59 2.57
N ILE A 181 15.85 9.88 1.50
CA ILE A 181 15.06 11.11 1.40
C ILE A 181 14.06 11.20 2.56
N MET A 182 13.31 10.13 2.82
CA MET A 182 12.33 10.11 3.91
C MET A 182 12.99 10.08 5.29
N LEU A 183 14.16 9.48 5.43
CA LEU A 183 14.92 9.58 6.65
C LEU A 183 15.23 11.05 6.99
N ILE A 184 15.71 11.83 6.04
CA ILE A 184 15.96 13.26 6.22
C ILE A 184 14.66 14.00 6.54
N ILE A 185 13.62 13.83 5.71
CA ILE A 185 12.33 14.53 5.86
C ILE A 185 11.72 14.28 7.24
N ARG A 186 11.75 13.05 7.74
CA ARG A 186 11.19 12.67 9.05
C ARG A 186 11.91 13.33 10.22
N HIS A 187 13.21 13.64 10.07
CA HIS A 187 14.02 14.23 11.13
C HIS A 187 14.13 15.76 11.07
N ILE A 188 13.52 16.41 10.07
CA ILE A 188 13.45 17.88 10.04
C ILE A 188 12.65 18.35 11.28
N PRO A 189 13.20 19.22 12.14
CA PRO A 189 12.45 19.72 13.31
C PRO A 189 11.16 20.42 12.91
N GLU A 190 10.10 20.23 13.69
CA GLU A 190 8.78 20.76 13.38
C GLU A 190 8.72 22.28 13.17
N PRO A 191 9.47 23.12 13.95
CA PRO A 191 9.50 24.56 13.69
C PRO A 191 10.02 24.97 12.30
N VAL A 192 10.84 24.11 11.68
CA VAL A 192 11.33 24.29 10.29
C VAL A 192 10.35 23.69 9.31
N PHE A 193 9.95 22.42 9.54
CA PHE A 193 9.12 21.67 8.61
C PHE A 193 7.77 22.35 8.32
N LYS A 194 7.07 22.86 9.34
CA LYS A 194 5.77 23.54 9.18
C LYS A 194 5.81 24.81 8.29
N LYS A 195 7.01 25.31 7.98
CA LYS A 195 7.20 26.48 7.07
C LYS A 195 7.57 26.04 5.66
N MET A 196 7.84 24.76 5.44
CA MET A 196 8.21 24.22 4.12
C MET A 196 6.96 23.95 3.29
N LYS A 197 7.07 24.16 1.98
CA LYS A 197 6.01 23.84 1.01
C LYS A 197 6.40 22.56 0.26
N ILE A 198 6.38 21.43 0.95
CA ILE A 198 6.69 20.11 0.38
C ILE A 198 5.55 19.12 0.61
#